data_cca9d64ed61051593b82585729cd45b8
#
_entry.id   cca9d64ed61051593b82585729cd45b8
#
_cell.length_a   1.000
_cell.length_b   1.000
_cell.length_c   1.000
_cell.angle_alpha   90.00
_cell.angle_beta   90.00
_cell.angle_gamma   90.00
#
_symmetry.space_group_name_H-M   'P 1'
#
loop_
_entity.id
_entity.type
_entity.pdbx_description
1 polymer ?
#
loop_
_entity_poly.entity_id
_entity_poly.type
_entity_poly.pdbx_seq_one_letter_code
_entity_poly.pdbx_strand_id
1 'polypeptide(L)'
;MNDRLLMPEVFHAVAGEETAFYFSNVYAVLDPGQYAFDFDCAKGSCYEERWFFTPAKEDAGTLEAELQIHDNDGVVDSGKCTVEIHDPARSAGKKIRLLMIGDSLTDQTHYPAHIHTLCRRYGIDLEMLGTNVPEKLRNVPGQLIQYPEPELLPGVRHEGYGGWSVGTFLTRKEAVKGDKYRHWLCPSPFLNGKGEFDFKEYLDKNCSGSAPDVIFIGLGSNDLNFLTFENYEEKKRLFLENMQTLYTKLRKDAPEAVFGIVLSPYGTASQSAWGNNCGSRNFRWPRRRLMASAYRELEKLFSTEEKCVMLPLYHSIDPIYGYPRKETPAFAGSDITVTCQSNALHPTPAGYRQMGTAAFGALLDIIEKHF
;
A
#
# COMPACT_ATOMS: atom_id res chain seq x y z
N MET A 1 26.26 -4.32 6.38
CA MET A 1 24.97 -5.02 6.46
C MET A 1 24.44 -5.23 5.05
N ASN A 2 23.91 -6.39 4.79
CA ASN A 2 23.36 -6.67 3.45
C ASN A 2 21.98 -6.00 3.34
N ASP A 3 21.92 -4.81 2.74
CA ASP A 3 20.71 -3.98 2.63
C ASP A 3 19.71 -4.49 1.56
N ARG A 4 19.86 -5.73 1.11
CA ARG A 4 19.07 -6.25 0.00
C ARG A 4 17.73 -6.85 0.44
N LEU A 5 17.72 -7.53 1.59
CA LEU A 5 16.54 -8.17 2.13
C LEU A 5 15.76 -7.21 3.04
N LEU A 6 14.50 -6.93 2.70
CA LEU A 6 13.53 -6.26 3.57
C LEU A 6 12.45 -7.27 3.94
N MET A 7 12.69 -8.01 5.02
CA MET A 7 11.74 -8.97 5.56
C MET A 7 10.82 -8.25 6.54
N PRO A 8 9.49 -8.34 6.43
CA PRO A 8 8.60 -7.82 7.46
C PRO A 8 8.77 -8.65 8.74
N GLU A 9 8.71 -8.03 9.92
CA GLU A 9 8.69 -8.77 11.18
C GLU A 9 7.43 -9.62 11.30
N VAL A 10 6.29 -9.05 10.90
CA VAL A 10 4.98 -9.70 10.91
C VAL A 10 4.26 -9.39 9.61
N PHE A 11 3.55 -10.34 9.06
CA PHE A 11 2.50 -10.10 8.08
C PHE A 11 1.25 -10.92 8.41
N HIS A 12 0.11 -10.48 7.92
CA HIS A 12 -1.19 -10.98 8.32
C HIS A 12 -1.85 -11.79 7.22
N ALA A 13 -2.39 -12.94 7.59
CA ALA A 13 -3.21 -13.81 6.75
C ALA A 13 -4.64 -13.87 7.32
N VAL A 14 -5.61 -14.12 6.46
CA VAL A 14 -7.03 -14.12 6.83
C VAL A 14 -7.65 -15.47 6.48
N ALA A 15 -8.32 -16.11 7.43
CA ALA A 15 -8.99 -17.38 7.19
C ALA A 15 -10.07 -17.21 6.11
N GLY A 16 -10.01 -18.08 5.08
CA GLY A 16 -10.87 -18.04 3.90
C GLY A 16 -10.39 -17.16 2.74
N GLU A 17 -9.31 -16.39 2.91
CA GLU A 17 -8.72 -15.55 1.85
C GLU A 17 -7.30 -16.03 1.53
N GLU A 18 -6.93 -16.08 0.24
CA GLU A 18 -5.56 -16.41 -0.15
C GLU A 18 -4.60 -15.28 0.26
N THR A 19 -3.55 -15.66 0.96
CA THR A 19 -2.40 -14.80 1.28
C THR A 19 -1.21 -15.27 0.46
N ALA A 20 -0.47 -14.34 -0.14
CA ALA A 20 0.74 -14.64 -0.90
C ALA A 20 1.90 -13.75 -0.44
N PHE A 21 3.10 -14.32 -0.49
CA PHE A 21 4.35 -13.65 -0.18
C PHE A 21 5.30 -13.80 -1.37
N TYR A 22 5.51 -12.70 -2.10
CA TYR A 22 6.34 -12.69 -3.32
C TYR A 22 7.80 -12.37 -2.98
N PHE A 23 8.69 -13.32 -3.19
CA PHE A 23 10.10 -13.24 -2.78
C PHE A 23 10.85 -12.10 -3.43
N SER A 24 10.64 -11.86 -4.72
CA SER A 24 11.28 -10.74 -5.40
C SER A 24 10.87 -9.36 -4.86
N ASN A 25 9.75 -9.25 -4.13
CA ASN A 25 9.34 -7.99 -3.51
C ASN A 25 10.10 -7.69 -2.22
N VAL A 26 10.65 -8.70 -1.56
CA VAL A 26 11.42 -8.52 -0.32
C VAL A 26 12.92 -8.52 -0.56
N TYR A 27 13.38 -9.02 -1.72
CA TYR A 27 14.80 -9.07 -2.05
C TYR A 27 15.15 -8.07 -3.17
N ALA A 28 15.73 -6.93 -2.79
CA ALA A 28 15.99 -5.81 -3.69
C ALA A 28 17.31 -5.97 -4.46
N VAL A 29 17.34 -6.87 -5.42
CA VAL A 29 18.45 -7.12 -6.34
C VAL A 29 18.08 -6.80 -7.78
N LEU A 30 19.09 -6.66 -8.65
CA LEU A 30 18.89 -6.33 -10.06
C LEU A 30 18.11 -7.43 -10.79
N ASP A 31 18.47 -8.67 -10.57
CA ASP A 31 17.87 -9.85 -11.17
C ASP A 31 17.57 -10.92 -10.12
N PRO A 32 16.35 -10.96 -9.56
CA PRO A 32 15.96 -11.99 -8.60
C PRO A 32 15.99 -13.41 -9.17
N GLY A 33 15.87 -13.58 -10.50
CA GLY A 33 15.90 -14.87 -11.16
C GLY A 33 17.26 -15.59 -11.12
N GLN A 34 18.29 -14.94 -10.58
CA GLN A 34 19.60 -15.57 -10.33
C GLN A 34 19.72 -16.21 -8.95
N TYR A 35 18.64 -16.18 -8.15
CA TYR A 35 18.60 -16.71 -6.79
C TYR A 35 17.48 -17.73 -6.65
N ALA A 36 17.72 -18.74 -5.83
CA ALA A 36 16.67 -19.63 -5.36
C ALA A 36 16.17 -19.14 -3.99
N PHE A 37 14.87 -19.20 -3.81
CA PHE A 37 14.20 -18.77 -2.59
C PHE A 37 13.58 -20.00 -1.92
N ASP A 38 13.93 -20.23 -0.67
CA ASP A 38 13.38 -21.29 0.17
C ASP A 38 12.64 -20.64 1.36
N PHE A 39 11.32 -20.81 1.39
CA PHE A 39 10.46 -20.26 2.44
C PHE A 39 9.94 -21.39 3.31
N ASP A 40 10.64 -21.65 4.42
CA ASP A 40 10.25 -22.64 5.40
C ASP A 40 9.13 -22.09 6.29
N CYS A 41 7.95 -22.69 6.14
CA CYS A 41 6.75 -22.41 6.95
C CYS A 41 5.95 -23.70 7.09
N ALA A 42 5.43 -23.96 8.28
CA ALA A 42 4.70 -25.20 8.59
C ALA A 42 3.45 -25.44 7.74
N LYS A 43 2.94 -24.40 7.07
CA LYS A 43 1.75 -24.44 6.20
C LYS A 43 1.97 -23.66 4.91
N GLY A 44 1.08 -23.88 3.94
CA GLY A 44 1.14 -23.24 2.63
C GLY A 44 1.95 -24.04 1.63
N SER A 45 2.14 -23.45 0.46
CA SER A 45 2.91 -24.02 -0.65
C SER A 45 3.90 -23.00 -1.16
N CYS A 46 5.11 -23.46 -1.49
CA CYS A 46 6.18 -22.64 -2.02
C CYS A 46 6.34 -22.92 -3.51
N TYR A 47 6.27 -21.88 -4.34
CA TYR A 47 6.64 -21.88 -5.75
C TYR A 47 7.94 -21.09 -5.93
N GLU A 48 8.49 -21.09 -7.11
CA GLU A 48 9.75 -20.39 -7.40
C GLU A 48 9.69 -18.88 -7.04
N GLU A 49 8.53 -18.24 -7.27
CA GLU A 49 8.38 -16.78 -7.09
C GLU A 49 7.69 -16.39 -5.78
N ARG A 50 6.97 -17.34 -5.13
CA ARG A 50 6.13 -17.01 -3.97
C ARG A 50 5.84 -18.21 -3.08
N TRP A 51 5.61 -17.91 -1.83
CA TRP A 51 4.81 -18.73 -0.94
C TRP A 51 3.36 -18.26 -0.95
N PHE A 52 2.39 -19.18 -0.82
CA PHE A 52 0.97 -18.86 -0.72
C PHE A 52 0.22 -19.86 0.16
N PHE A 53 -0.85 -19.36 0.78
CA PHE A 53 -1.67 -20.12 1.70
C PHE A 53 -3.09 -19.55 1.79
N THR A 54 -4.09 -20.43 1.84
CA THR A 54 -5.47 -20.05 2.18
C THR A 54 -5.81 -20.70 3.50
N PRO A 55 -5.69 -19.98 4.63
CA PRO A 55 -5.94 -20.54 5.94
C PRO A 55 -7.41 -20.95 6.12
N ALA A 56 -7.64 -22.07 6.83
CA ALA A 56 -8.93 -22.38 7.42
C ALA A 56 -9.08 -21.66 8.78
N LYS A 57 -10.29 -21.67 9.36
CA LYS A 57 -10.54 -21.06 10.69
C LYS A 57 -9.67 -21.68 11.79
N GLU A 58 -9.43 -22.96 11.69
CA GLU A 58 -8.65 -23.75 12.64
C GLU A 58 -7.16 -23.41 12.59
N ASP A 59 -6.72 -22.71 11.55
CA ASP A 59 -5.35 -22.21 11.42
C ASP A 59 -5.10 -20.89 12.14
N ALA A 60 -6.16 -20.25 12.68
CA ALA A 60 -6.04 -18.98 13.38
C ALA A 60 -5.03 -19.07 14.53
N GLY A 61 -4.05 -18.16 14.50
CA GLY A 61 -2.90 -18.16 15.41
C GLY A 61 -1.64 -17.70 14.70
N THR A 62 -0.50 -18.17 15.14
CA THR A 62 0.81 -17.68 14.71
C THR A 62 1.61 -18.82 14.09
N LEU A 63 2.26 -18.57 12.95
CA LEU A 63 3.25 -19.44 12.34
C LEU A 63 4.57 -18.69 12.23
N GLU A 64 5.67 -19.36 12.58
CA GLU A 64 7.02 -18.87 12.30
C GLU A 64 7.39 -19.26 10.86
N ALA A 65 8.07 -18.35 10.18
CA ALA A 65 8.57 -18.59 8.83
C ALA A 65 10.00 -18.04 8.67
N GLU A 66 10.79 -18.71 7.84
CA GLU A 66 12.14 -18.30 7.48
C GLU A 66 12.30 -18.31 5.96
N LEU A 67 12.76 -17.20 5.40
CA LEU A 67 13.17 -17.12 4.01
C LEU A 67 14.69 -17.28 3.93
N GLN A 68 15.17 -18.27 3.21
CA GLN A 68 16.57 -18.43 2.83
C GLN A 68 16.73 -18.11 1.35
N ILE A 69 17.79 -17.39 1.03
CA ILE A 69 18.12 -16.96 -0.33
C ILE A 69 19.45 -17.59 -0.70
N HIS A 70 19.44 -18.37 -1.79
CA HIS A 70 20.58 -19.12 -2.26
C HIS A 70 21.08 -18.60 -3.60
N ASP A 71 22.39 -18.60 -3.77
CA ASP A 71 23.04 -18.56 -5.08
C ASP A 71 23.74 -19.90 -5.36
N ASN A 72 24.64 -19.95 -6.33
CA ASN A 72 25.35 -21.18 -6.70
C ASN A 72 26.28 -21.70 -5.60
N ASP A 73 26.68 -20.87 -4.66
CA ASP A 73 27.65 -21.19 -3.62
C ASP A 73 26.98 -21.49 -2.26
N GLY A 74 25.67 -21.27 -2.14
CA GLY A 74 24.90 -21.57 -0.94
C GLY A 74 24.01 -20.42 -0.48
N VAL A 75 23.70 -20.39 0.83
CA VAL A 75 22.85 -19.33 1.43
C VAL A 75 23.63 -18.02 1.48
N VAL A 76 23.09 -17.00 0.82
CA VAL A 76 23.70 -15.65 0.75
C VAL A 76 22.98 -14.62 1.61
N ASP A 77 21.73 -14.89 1.97
CA ASP A 77 20.92 -14.04 2.84
C ASP A 77 19.80 -14.85 3.49
N SER A 78 19.32 -14.42 4.64
CA SER A 78 18.13 -15.02 5.26
C SER A 78 17.41 -14.03 6.16
N GLY A 79 16.11 -14.28 6.39
CA GLY A 79 15.29 -13.49 7.29
C GLY A 79 14.12 -14.29 7.83
N LYS A 80 13.72 -13.95 9.06
CA LYS A 80 12.57 -14.58 9.73
C LYS A 80 11.41 -13.60 9.78
N CYS A 81 10.20 -14.13 9.80
CA CYS A 81 8.98 -13.38 10.02
C CYS A 81 7.95 -14.24 10.73
N THR A 82 6.96 -13.58 11.28
CA THR A 82 5.78 -14.19 11.87
C THR A 82 4.59 -14.01 10.93
N VAL A 83 3.85 -15.09 10.66
CA VAL A 83 2.57 -15.04 9.96
C VAL A 83 1.47 -15.09 11.01
N GLU A 84 0.78 -13.98 11.23
CA GLU A 84 -0.40 -13.93 12.08
C GLU A 84 -1.67 -14.23 11.28
N ILE A 85 -2.38 -15.30 11.62
CA ILE A 85 -3.58 -15.76 10.93
C ILE A 85 -4.81 -15.37 11.74
N HIS A 86 -5.67 -14.55 11.16
CA HIS A 86 -6.90 -14.05 11.79
C HIS A 86 -8.13 -14.83 11.33
N ASP A 87 -9.00 -15.23 12.28
CA ASP A 87 -10.36 -15.62 11.98
C ASP A 87 -11.25 -14.36 12.00
N PRO A 88 -11.70 -13.85 10.84
CA PRO A 88 -12.46 -12.59 10.77
C PRO A 88 -13.80 -12.67 11.51
N ALA A 89 -14.33 -13.88 11.79
CA ALA A 89 -15.54 -14.04 12.57
C ALA A 89 -15.39 -13.55 14.02
N ARG A 90 -14.17 -13.48 14.57
CA ARG A 90 -13.91 -12.93 15.92
C ARG A 90 -14.17 -11.42 16.00
N SER A 91 -14.05 -10.73 14.88
CA SER A 91 -14.29 -9.29 14.76
C SER A 91 -15.73 -8.95 14.34
N ALA A 92 -16.62 -9.96 14.13
CA ALA A 92 -17.99 -9.72 13.74
C ALA A 92 -18.76 -8.87 14.77
N GLY A 93 -19.54 -7.90 14.29
CA GLY A 93 -20.31 -6.95 15.14
C GLY A 93 -19.48 -5.79 15.70
N LYS A 94 -18.16 -5.78 15.54
CA LYS A 94 -17.33 -4.61 15.90
C LYS A 94 -17.64 -3.44 14.98
N LYS A 95 -17.64 -2.24 15.54
CA LYS A 95 -17.84 -0.97 14.83
C LYS A 95 -16.54 -0.22 14.77
N ILE A 96 -16.08 0.10 13.58
CA ILE A 96 -14.77 0.73 13.36
C ILE A 96 -14.92 1.90 12.40
N ARG A 97 -14.36 3.03 12.76
CA ARG A 97 -14.26 4.24 11.94
C ARG A 97 -12.83 4.34 11.37
N LEU A 98 -12.70 4.14 10.07
CA LEU A 98 -11.41 4.10 9.36
C LEU A 98 -11.25 5.34 8.47
N LEU A 99 -10.15 6.09 8.65
CA LEU A 99 -9.68 7.11 7.73
C LEU A 99 -8.47 6.59 6.96
N MET A 100 -8.55 6.56 5.63
CA MET A 100 -7.44 6.17 4.77
C MET A 100 -6.90 7.40 4.05
N ILE A 101 -5.65 7.77 4.34
CA ILE A 101 -4.92 8.88 3.72
C ILE A 101 -3.92 8.30 2.74
N GLY A 102 -3.94 8.74 1.47
CA GLY A 102 -3.06 8.13 0.49
C GLY A 102 -2.91 8.90 -0.82
N ASP A 103 -2.12 8.32 -1.69
CA ASP A 103 -1.85 8.81 -3.04
C ASP A 103 -2.76 8.15 -4.10
N SER A 104 -2.26 8.01 -5.33
CA SER A 104 -3.01 7.39 -6.45
C SER A 104 -3.39 5.94 -6.20
N LEU A 105 -2.66 5.19 -5.35
CA LEU A 105 -3.03 3.83 -5.02
C LEU A 105 -4.34 3.80 -4.22
N THR A 106 -4.51 4.72 -3.29
CA THR A 106 -5.76 4.89 -2.53
C THR A 106 -6.86 5.53 -3.39
N ASP A 107 -6.50 6.54 -4.20
CA ASP A 107 -7.42 7.27 -5.08
C ASP A 107 -8.13 6.36 -6.08
N GLN A 108 -7.47 5.33 -6.62
CA GLN A 108 -8.11 4.33 -7.47
C GLN A 108 -9.15 3.46 -6.75
N THR A 109 -9.23 3.54 -5.44
CA THR A 109 -10.31 2.99 -4.61
C THR A 109 -10.38 1.46 -4.57
N HIS A 110 -9.68 0.72 -5.42
CA HIS A 110 -9.82 -0.73 -5.50
C HIS A 110 -9.50 -1.44 -4.17
N TYR A 111 -8.37 -1.14 -3.52
CA TYR A 111 -8.06 -1.79 -2.24
C TYR A 111 -8.88 -1.25 -1.07
N PRO A 112 -9.25 0.05 -0.97
CA PRO A 112 -10.22 0.51 0.02
C PRO A 112 -11.59 -0.16 -0.11
N ALA A 113 -12.11 -0.28 -1.35
CA ALA A 113 -13.36 -0.96 -1.61
C ALA A 113 -13.30 -2.46 -1.29
N HIS A 114 -12.14 -3.10 -1.49
CA HIS A 114 -11.95 -4.50 -1.13
C HIS A 114 -11.95 -4.71 0.39
N ILE A 115 -11.26 -3.86 1.16
CA ILE A 115 -11.33 -3.85 2.63
C ILE A 115 -12.78 -3.71 3.10
N HIS A 116 -13.50 -2.73 2.56
CA HIS A 116 -14.92 -2.51 2.88
C HIS A 116 -15.79 -3.73 2.55
N THR A 117 -15.53 -4.39 1.42
CA THR A 117 -16.25 -5.60 0.99
C THR A 117 -15.98 -6.76 1.95
N LEU A 118 -14.73 -6.96 2.37
CA LEU A 118 -14.37 -8.00 3.34
C LEU A 118 -15.00 -7.72 4.71
N CYS A 119 -14.95 -6.48 5.20
CA CYS A 119 -15.66 -6.11 6.43
C CYS A 119 -17.15 -6.45 6.38
N ARG A 120 -17.83 -6.09 5.31
CA ARG A 120 -19.25 -6.44 5.12
C ARG A 120 -19.47 -7.95 5.07
N ARG A 121 -18.62 -8.70 4.36
CA ARG A 121 -18.69 -10.17 4.24
C ARG A 121 -18.63 -10.85 5.59
N TYR A 122 -17.74 -10.35 6.47
CA TYR A 122 -17.50 -10.94 7.79
C TYR A 122 -18.28 -10.26 8.94
N GLY A 123 -19.20 -9.36 8.61
CA GLY A 123 -20.09 -8.75 9.60
C GLY A 123 -19.44 -7.70 10.48
N ILE A 124 -18.35 -7.06 10.03
CA ILE A 124 -17.73 -5.91 10.68
C ILE A 124 -18.40 -4.64 10.19
N ASP A 125 -18.88 -3.79 11.10
CA ASP A 125 -19.51 -2.50 10.81
C ASP A 125 -18.41 -1.44 10.60
N LEU A 126 -17.96 -1.29 9.34
CA LEU A 126 -16.92 -0.35 8.95
C LEU A 126 -17.51 0.95 8.42
N GLU A 127 -17.34 2.05 9.16
CA GLU A 127 -17.55 3.41 8.67
C GLU A 127 -16.25 3.95 8.06
N MET A 128 -16.20 4.10 6.74
CA MET A 128 -15.07 4.75 6.07
C MET A 128 -15.28 6.27 6.04
N LEU A 129 -14.23 6.99 6.45
CA LEU A 129 -14.21 8.45 6.55
C LEU A 129 -13.43 9.06 5.38
N GLY A 130 -13.80 10.27 4.99
CA GLY A 130 -13.09 11.01 3.93
C GLY A 130 -13.99 11.91 3.12
N THR A 131 -13.38 12.88 2.45
CA THR A 131 -14.05 13.82 1.55
C THR A 131 -14.08 13.34 0.10
N ASN A 132 -13.14 12.46 -0.28
CA ASN A 132 -13.19 11.77 -1.56
C ASN A 132 -14.25 10.67 -1.51
N VAL A 133 -15.29 10.79 -2.37
CA VAL A 133 -16.43 9.88 -2.46
C VAL A 133 -16.45 9.29 -3.86
N PRO A 134 -15.81 8.14 -4.10
CA PRO A 134 -15.65 7.54 -5.43
C PRO A 134 -16.94 7.28 -6.18
N GLU A 135 -18.02 6.90 -5.49
CA GLU A 135 -19.35 6.73 -6.06
C GLU A 135 -19.84 7.98 -6.82
N LYS A 136 -19.52 9.18 -6.31
CA LYS A 136 -19.89 10.46 -6.95
C LYS A 136 -18.95 10.83 -8.10
N LEU A 137 -17.69 10.38 -8.04
CA LEU A 137 -16.66 10.74 -9.02
C LEU A 137 -16.67 9.83 -10.25
N ARG A 138 -17.13 8.60 -10.12
CA ARG A 138 -17.11 7.60 -11.19
C ARG A 138 -17.76 8.07 -12.50
N ASN A 139 -18.84 8.83 -12.43
CA ASN A 139 -19.60 9.29 -13.58
C ASN A 139 -19.23 10.70 -14.05
N VAL A 140 -18.13 11.26 -13.53
CA VAL A 140 -17.68 12.58 -13.98
C VAL A 140 -17.08 12.46 -15.38
N PRO A 141 -17.56 13.19 -16.39
CA PRO A 141 -16.99 13.16 -17.73
C PRO A 141 -15.50 13.51 -17.74
N GLY A 142 -14.69 12.74 -18.47
CA GLY A 142 -13.26 12.96 -18.55
C GLY A 142 -12.46 12.37 -17.38
N GLN A 143 -13.09 11.59 -16.49
CA GLN A 143 -12.41 10.89 -15.41
C GLN A 143 -11.40 9.89 -15.96
N LEU A 144 -10.16 9.99 -15.50
CA LEU A 144 -9.04 9.14 -15.92
C LEU A 144 -8.84 7.91 -15.05
N ILE A 145 -9.48 7.87 -13.87
CA ILE A 145 -9.35 6.78 -12.91
C ILE A 145 -10.35 5.69 -13.24
N GLN A 146 -9.88 4.45 -13.29
CA GLN A 146 -10.74 3.27 -13.35
C GLN A 146 -11.11 2.89 -11.92
N TYR A 147 -12.32 3.22 -11.52
CA TYR A 147 -12.87 2.82 -10.23
C TYR A 147 -13.34 1.36 -10.26
N PRO A 148 -13.47 0.73 -9.08
CA PRO A 148 -14.14 -0.57 -8.92
C PRO A 148 -15.55 -0.57 -9.49
N GLU A 149 -16.14 -1.76 -9.57
CA GLU A 149 -17.54 -1.94 -9.98
C GLU A 149 -18.48 -1.10 -9.08
N PRO A 150 -19.59 -0.55 -9.66
CA PRO A 150 -20.47 0.38 -8.92
C PRO A 150 -20.96 -0.17 -7.59
N GLU A 151 -21.22 -1.48 -7.54
CA GLU A 151 -21.78 -2.19 -6.39
C GLU A 151 -20.83 -2.23 -5.19
N LEU A 152 -19.55 -2.01 -5.44
CA LEU A 152 -18.50 -2.02 -4.40
C LEU A 152 -18.24 -0.64 -3.79
N LEU A 153 -18.80 0.43 -4.38
CA LEU A 153 -18.51 1.81 -3.99
C LEU A 153 -19.40 2.39 -2.87
N PRO A 154 -20.67 1.94 -2.65
CA PRO A 154 -21.51 2.52 -1.62
C PRO A 154 -20.86 2.46 -0.24
N GLY A 155 -20.71 3.61 0.41
CA GLY A 155 -20.09 3.75 1.73
C GLY A 155 -18.56 3.87 1.71
N VAL A 156 -17.90 3.65 0.58
CA VAL A 156 -16.44 3.83 0.45
C VAL A 156 -16.09 5.30 0.39
N ARG A 157 -15.18 5.71 1.29
CA ARG A 157 -14.63 7.06 1.38
C ARG A 157 -13.16 6.99 1.76
N HIS A 158 -12.39 8.01 1.40
CA HIS A 158 -10.98 8.12 1.77
C HIS A 158 -10.46 9.55 1.51
N GLU A 159 -9.22 9.82 1.93
CA GLU A 159 -8.42 10.98 1.53
C GLU A 159 -7.27 10.53 0.62
N GLY A 160 -7.59 9.86 -0.46
CA GLY A 160 -6.64 9.43 -1.49
C GLY A 160 -6.68 10.37 -2.68
N TYR A 161 -5.51 10.83 -3.16
CA TYR A 161 -5.42 11.77 -4.26
C TYR A 161 -4.24 11.47 -5.18
N GLY A 162 -4.49 11.35 -6.47
CA GLY A 162 -3.48 11.02 -7.47
C GLY A 162 -2.31 12.00 -7.50
N GLY A 163 -1.09 11.47 -7.42
CA GLY A 163 0.14 12.26 -7.49
C GLY A 163 0.51 13.03 -6.21
N TRP A 164 -0.21 12.83 -5.11
CA TRP A 164 0.09 13.54 -3.87
C TRP A 164 1.25 12.90 -3.11
N SER A 165 2.09 13.77 -2.57
CA SER A 165 3.13 13.47 -1.58
C SER A 165 2.64 13.81 -0.18
N VAL A 166 3.39 13.41 0.84
CA VAL A 166 3.12 13.80 2.24
C VAL A 166 3.14 15.33 2.38
N GLY A 167 4.12 15.98 1.75
CA GLY A 167 4.22 17.45 1.73
C GLY A 167 2.99 18.14 1.13
N THR A 168 2.32 17.48 0.16
CA THR A 168 1.10 18.01 -0.45
C THR A 168 -0.03 18.10 0.57
N PHE A 169 -0.24 17.09 1.40
CA PHE A 169 -1.22 17.13 2.49
C PHE A 169 -0.92 18.23 3.51
N LEU A 170 0.36 18.49 3.78
CA LEU A 170 0.78 19.49 4.76
C LEU A 170 0.65 20.94 4.27
N THR A 171 0.75 21.19 2.95
CA THR A 171 1.04 22.54 2.48
C THR A 171 0.18 23.06 1.32
N ARG A 172 -0.58 22.23 0.60
CA ARG A 172 -1.32 22.68 -0.59
C ARG A 172 -2.54 23.53 -0.19
N LYS A 173 -2.39 24.86 -0.28
CA LYS A 173 -3.43 25.84 0.10
C LYS A 173 -4.46 26.08 -0.99
N GLU A 174 -4.09 25.94 -2.26
CA GLU A 174 -4.91 26.31 -3.40
C GLU A 174 -5.04 25.17 -4.40
N ALA A 175 -6.16 25.15 -5.11
CA ALA A 175 -6.32 24.26 -6.23
C ALA A 175 -5.30 24.57 -7.33
N VAL A 176 -4.69 23.55 -7.87
CA VAL A 176 -3.79 23.69 -9.02
C VAL A 176 -4.66 23.91 -10.27
N LYS A 177 -4.32 24.94 -11.07
CA LYS A 177 -4.99 25.17 -12.34
C LYS A 177 -4.80 23.97 -13.27
N GLY A 178 -5.90 23.42 -13.78
CA GLY A 178 -5.87 22.26 -14.64
C GLY A 178 -7.27 21.84 -15.09
N ASP A 179 -7.37 20.61 -15.56
CA ASP A 179 -8.64 20.03 -15.96
C ASP A 179 -9.58 19.91 -14.75
N LYS A 180 -10.75 20.52 -14.84
CA LYS A 180 -11.79 20.52 -13.81
C LYS A 180 -12.25 19.12 -13.37
N TYR A 181 -11.97 18.11 -14.18
CA TYR A 181 -12.29 16.70 -13.89
C TYR A 181 -11.25 16.00 -13.03
N ARG A 182 -10.14 16.68 -12.70
CA ARG A 182 -9.08 16.13 -11.85
C ARG A 182 -9.29 16.57 -10.40
N HIS A 183 -10.10 15.82 -9.67
CA HIS A 183 -10.42 16.10 -8.25
C HIS A 183 -9.16 16.18 -7.36
N TRP A 184 -8.06 15.50 -7.70
CA TRP A 184 -6.79 15.55 -6.98
C TRP A 184 -6.02 16.87 -7.14
N LEU A 185 -6.54 17.84 -7.90
CA LEU A 185 -5.98 19.19 -7.98
C LEU A 185 -6.53 20.13 -6.89
N CYS A 186 -7.35 19.64 -5.99
CA CYS A 186 -7.94 20.40 -4.88
C CYS A 186 -6.89 20.87 -3.84
N PRO A 187 -7.23 21.81 -2.96
CA PRO A 187 -6.47 22.09 -1.75
C PRO A 187 -6.45 20.88 -0.82
N SER A 188 -5.49 20.85 0.12
CA SER A 188 -5.48 19.81 1.16
C SER A 188 -6.74 19.92 2.04
N PRO A 189 -7.45 18.81 2.28
CA PRO A 189 -8.62 18.78 3.16
C PRO A 189 -8.26 19.07 4.63
N PHE A 190 -6.99 18.94 4.99
CA PHE A 190 -6.49 19.16 6.35
C PHE A 190 -6.06 20.60 6.63
N LEU A 191 -6.19 21.50 5.66
CA LEU A 191 -5.91 22.94 5.86
C LEU A 191 -7.20 23.70 6.08
N ASN A 192 -7.19 24.58 7.09
CA ASN A 192 -8.30 25.48 7.37
C ASN A 192 -8.37 26.67 6.37
N GLY A 193 -9.36 27.53 6.52
CA GLY A 193 -9.54 28.70 5.64
C GLY A 193 -8.38 29.71 5.65
N LYS A 194 -7.45 29.62 6.60
CA LYS A 194 -6.22 30.41 6.66
C LYS A 194 -5.04 29.71 5.99
N GLY A 195 -5.22 28.47 5.52
CA GLY A 195 -4.17 27.65 4.95
C GLY A 195 -3.20 27.08 6.00
N GLU A 196 -3.66 26.90 7.22
CA GLU A 196 -2.94 26.26 8.31
C GLU A 196 -3.46 24.84 8.50
N PHE A 197 -2.58 23.90 8.87
CA PHE A 197 -2.99 22.52 9.14
C PHE A 197 -3.84 22.48 10.41
N ASP A 198 -5.08 22.02 10.28
CA ASP A 198 -6.09 21.97 11.33
C ASP A 198 -6.94 20.71 11.19
N PHE A 199 -6.45 19.60 11.77
CA PHE A 199 -7.15 18.31 11.70
C PHE A 199 -8.42 18.32 12.56
N LYS A 200 -8.45 19.13 13.62
CA LYS A 200 -9.64 19.29 14.44
C LYS A 200 -10.80 19.90 13.62
N GLU A 201 -10.53 20.95 12.84
CA GLU A 201 -11.53 21.54 11.94
C GLU A 201 -12.01 20.52 10.89
N TYR A 202 -11.08 19.69 10.35
CA TYR A 202 -11.43 18.60 9.43
C TYR A 202 -12.39 17.60 10.10
N LEU A 203 -12.09 17.15 11.33
CA LEU A 203 -12.93 16.22 12.07
C LEU A 203 -14.33 16.80 12.33
N ASP A 204 -14.41 18.05 12.74
CA ASP A 204 -15.66 18.75 12.99
C ASP A 204 -16.55 18.83 11.73
N LYS A 205 -15.95 19.12 10.58
CA LYS A 205 -16.66 19.26 9.31
C LYS A 205 -17.03 17.94 8.63
N ASN A 206 -16.17 16.92 8.72
CA ASN A 206 -16.26 15.75 7.86
C ASN A 206 -16.48 14.43 8.63
N CYS A 207 -16.27 14.43 9.96
CA CYS A 207 -16.32 13.25 10.79
C CYS A 207 -17.27 13.39 11.99
N SER A 208 -18.23 14.33 11.91
CA SER A 208 -19.20 14.63 12.98
C SER A 208 -18.54 14.97 14.33
N GLY A 209 -17.37 15.61 14.30
CA GLY A 209 -16.59 16.01 15.46
C GLY A 209 -15.87 14.90 16.20
N SER A 210 -15.95 13.66 15.73
CA SER A 210 -15.33 12.49 16.37
C SER A 210 -14.10 12.02 15.60
N ALA A 211 -13.04 11.68 16.31
CA ALA A 211 -11.84 11.10 15.71
C ALA A 211 -12.11 9.71 15.12
N PRO A 212 -11.35 9.29 14.07
CA PRO A 212 -11.32 7.90 13.63
C PRO A 212 -10.79 6.97 14.74
N ASP A 213 -11.22 5.71 14.70
CA ASP A 213 -10.62 4.66 15.52
C ASP A 213 -9.27 4.21 14.93
N VAL A 214 -9.21 4.18 13.59
CA VAL A 214 -8.02 3.76 12.84
C VAL A 214 -7.71 4.77 11.74
N ILE A 215 -6.43 5.11 11.56
CA ILE A 215 -5.93 5.96 10.48
C ILE A 215 -4.85 5.20 9.71
N PHE A 216 -5.09 4.90 8.43
CA PHE A 216 -4.06 4.36 7.53
C PHE A 216 -3.41 5.49 6.74
N ILE A 217 -2.07 5.52 6.72
CA ILE A 217 -1.29 6.49 5.95
C ILE A 217 -0.50 5.73 4.88
N GLY A 218 -0.98 5.77 3.63
CA GLY A 218 -0.38 5.12 2.46
C GLY A 218 0.26 6.14 1.53
N LEU A 219 1.35 6.75 1.95
CA LEU A 219 2.08 7.78 1.22
C LEU A 219 3.56 7.40 1.06
N GLY A 220 4.28 8.15 0.23
CA GLY A 220 5.71 7.96 -0.02
C GLY A 220 6.04 7.58 -1.46
N SER A 221 5.11 6.97 -2.19
CA SER A 221 5.35 6.59 -3.58
C SER A 221 5.71 7.80 -4.48
N ASN A 222 5.08 8.96 -4.24
CA ASN A 222 5.36 10.20 -4.97
C ASN A 222 6.53 10.98 -4.37
N ASP A 223 6.71 10.96 -3.05
CA ASP A 223 7.87 11.56 -2.38
C ASP A 223 9.17 10.92 -2.88
N LEU A 224 9.14 9.59 -3.02
CA LEU A 224 10.26 8.76 -3.46
C LEU A 224 10.19 8.42 -4.97
N ASN A 225 9.54 9.26 -5.79
CA ASN A 225 9.51 9.09 -7.23
C ASN A 225 10.80 9.63 -7.86
N PHE A 226 11.21 9.08 -9.01
CA PHE A 226 12.46 9.43 -9.71
C PHE A 226 13.70 9.35 -8.81
N LEU A 227 13.79 8.30 -7.99
CA LEU A 227 14.95 8.05 -7.13
C LEU A 227 16.17 7.67 -7.95
N THR A 228 17.28 8.34 -7.64
CA THR A 228 18.64 7.99 -8.06
C THR A 228 19.54 7.92 -6.84
N PHE A 229 20.74 7.35 -6.97
CA PHE A 229 21.69 7.32 -5.85
C PHE A 229 22.15 8.72 -5.46
N GLU A 230 22.12 9.69 -6.38
CA GLU A 230 22.55 11.08 -6.12
C GLU A 230 21.50 11.89 -5.33
N ASN A 231 20.20 11.64 -5.58
CA ASN A 231 19.12 12.41 -4.93
C ASN A 231 18.47 11.68 -3.73
N TYR A 232 18.91 10.46 -3.46
CA TYR A 232 18.24 9.58 -2.50
C TYR A 232 18.20 10.16 -1.09
N GLU A 233 19.39 10.57 -0.55
CA GLU A 233 19.49 11.01 0.84
C GLU A 233 18.61 12.24 1.12
N GLU A 234 18.57 13.20 0.20
CA GLU A 234 17.71 14.38 0.33
C GLU A 234 16.22 14.01 0.30
N LYS A 235 15.81 13.21 -0.70
CA LYS A 235 14.40 12.80 -0.81
C LYS A 235 13.95 11.94 0.36
N LYS A 236 14.78 11.03 0.82
CA LYS A 236 14.53 10.22 2.02
C LYS A 236 14.34 11.09 3.25
N ARG A 237 15.28 12.03 3.51
CA ARG A 237 15.19 12.95 4.65
C ARG A 237 13.89 13.74 4.63
N LEU A 238 13.55 14.36 3.49
CA LEU A 238 12.32 15.13 3.34
C LEU A 238 11.06 14.27 3.54
N PHE A 239 11.06 13.05 3.01
CA PHE A 239 9.97 12.10 3.19
C PHE A 239 9.76 11.76 4.67
N LEU A 240 10.82 11.40 5.38
CA LEU A 240 10.75 11.03 6.80
C LEU A 240 10.32 12.21 7.68
N GLU A 241 10.87 13.40 7.45
CA GLU A 241 10.49 14.63 8.17
C GLU A 241 9.01 14.99 7.95
N ASN A 242 8.54 14.88 6.70
CA ASN A 242 7.13 15.13 6.38
C ASN A 242 6.21 14.06 6.99
N MET A 243 6.59 12.78 6.97
CA MET A 243 5.82 11.69 7.61
C MET A 243 5.69 11.91 9.11
N GLN A 244 6.81 12.23 9.79
CA GLN A 244 6.79 12.55 11.22
C GLN A 244 5.89 13.76 11.51
N THR A 245 5.98 14.80 10.66
CA THR A 245 5.17 16.01 10.81
C THR A 245 3.68 15.71 10.65
N LEU A 246 3.31 14.97 9.59
CA LEU A 246 1.92 14.59 9.34
C LEU A 246 1.37 13.74 10.50
N TYR A 247 2.10 12.70 10.87
CA TYR A 247 1.74 11.83 11.99
C TYR A 247 1.50 12.62 13.29
N THR A 248 2.46 13.47 13.68
CA THR A 248 2.37 14.26 14.92
C THR A 248 1.15 15.18 14.92
N LYS A 249 0.86 15.81 13.77
CA LYS A 249 -0.30 16.70 13.64
C LYS A 249 -1.63 15.94 13.70
N LEU A 250 -1.73 14.77 13.10
CA LEU A 250 -2.92 13.92 13.17
C LEU A 250 -3.10 13.34 14.58
N ARG A 251 -2.02 12.80 15.18
CA ARG A 251 -2.01 12.23 16.53
C ARG A 251 -2.47 13.22 17.59
N LYS A 252 -2.10 14.50 17.46
CA LYS A 252 -2.51 15.56 18.38
C LYS A 252 -4.04 15.63 18.54
N ASP A 253 -4.78 15.51 17.44
CA ASP A 253 -6.24 15.67 17.43
C ASP A 253 -6.99 14.32 17.40
N ALA A 254 -6.28 13.21 17.25
CA ALA A 254 -6.76 11.83 17.33
C ALA A 254 -5.83 10.98 18.24
N PRO A 255 -5.72 11.29 19.56
CA PRO A 255 -4.74 10.66 20.44
C PRO A 255 -5.00 9.17 20.65
N GLU A 256 -6.25 8.73 20.60
CA GLU A 256 -6.64 7.34 20.82
C GLU A 256 -6.63 6.48 19.55
N ALA A 257 -6.56 7.08 18.38
CA ALA A 257 -6.55 6.35 17.12
C ALA A 257 -5.35 5.40 17.00
N VAL A 258 -5.55 4.22 16.42
CA VAL A 258 -4.46 3.35 15.99
C VAL A 258 -4.02 3.78 14.59
N PHE A 259 -2.73 4.04 14.41
CA PHE A 259 -2.16 4.42 13.12
C PHE A 259 -1.56 3.22 12.41
N GLY A 260 -1.91 3.03 11.16
CA GLY A 260 -1.30 2.06 10.27
C GLY A 260 -0.44 2.78 9.22
N ILE A 261 0.87 2.59 9.27
CA ILE A 261 1.79 3.14 8.28
C ILE A 261 1.95 2.13 7.15
N VAL A 262 1.39 2.45 6.01
CA VAL A 262 1.37 1.55 4.85
C VAL A 262 2.69 1.64 4.09
N LEU A 263 3.43 0.54 4.05
CA LEU A 263 4.59 0.36 3.17
C LEU A 263 4.10 -0.14 1.82
N SER A 264 3.92 0.80 0.90
CA SER A 264 3.29 0.55 -0.40
C SER A 264 4.16 -0.32 -1.32
N PRO A 265 3.56 -1.04 -2.29
CA PRO A 265 4.30 -1.78 -3.30
C PRO A 265 5.27 -0.90 -4.09
N TYR A 266 6.43 -1.46 -4.44
CA TYR A 266 7.46 -0.73 -5.21
C TYR A 266 7.09 -0.50 -6.67
N GLY A 267 6.07 -1.18 -7.17
CA GLY A 267 5.68 -1.25 -8.56
C GLY A 267 6.10 -2.57 -9.23
N THR A 268 5.84 -2.66 -10.53
CA THR A 268 6.07 -3.87 -11.32
C THR A 268 7.55 -4.28 -11.40
N ALA A 269 7.79 -5.57 -11.62
CA ALA A 269 9.12 -6.12 -11.93
C ALA A 269 9.60 -5.83 -13.37
N SER A 270 8.76 -5.30 -14.24
CA SER A 270 9.09 -5.07 -15.65
C SER A 270 9.75 -3.71 -15.91
N GLN A 271 10.98 -3.72 -16.39
CA GLN A 271 11.65 -2.49 -16.86
C GLN A 271 10.92 -1.86 -18.05
N SER A 272 10.27 -2.67 -18.91
CA SER A 272 9.50 -2.15 -20.04
C SER A 272 8.33 -1.26 -19.61
N ALA A 273 7.63 -1.64 -18.53
CA ALA A 273 6.57 -0.81 -17.96
C ALA A 273 7.12 0.52 -17.41
N TRP A 274 8.29 0.49 -16.75
CA TRP A 274 8.95 1.71 -16.25
C TRP A 274 9.33 2.65 -17.40
N GLY A 275 9.93 2.13 -18.48
CA GLY A 275 10.26 2.92 -19.66
C GLY A 275 9.05 3.54 -20.33
N ASN A 276 7.95 2.78 -20.46
CA ASN A 276 6.71 3.25 -21.08
C ASN A 276 5.95 4.26 -20.24
N ASN A 277 5.88 4.06 -18.92
CA ASN A 277 4.99 4.82 -18.05
C ASN A 277 5.67 6.01 -17.37
N CYS A 278 6.96 5.89 -17.07
CA CYS A 278 7.69 6.86 -16.26
C CYS A 278 8.88 7.52 -16.99
N GLY A 279 9.14 7.14 -18.24
CA GLY A 279 10.22 7.68 -19.05
C GLY A 279 11.60 7.06 -18.81
N SER A 280 12.58 7.49 -19.60
CA SER A 280 13.89 6.83 -19.77
C SER A 280 14.84 6.89 -18.57
N ARG A 281 14.58 7.70 -17.55
CA ARG A 281 15.44 7.85 -16.37
C ARG A 281 14.88 7.18 -15.12
N ASN A 282 13.84 6.38 -15.27
CA ASN A 282 13.19 5.66 -14.19
C ASN A 282 13.47 4.18 -14.32
N PHE A 283 14.35 3.67 -13.48
CA PHE A 283 14.71 2.26 -13.47
C PHE A 283 14.12 1.56 -12.26
N ARG A 284 13.52 0.38 -12.48
CA ARG A 284 12.91 -0.43 -11.43
C ARG A 284 13.86 -0.74 -10.26
N TRP A 285 15.12 -1.03 -10.56
CA TRP A 285 16.07 -1.51 -9.56
C TRP A 285 16.51 -0.44 -8.56
N PRO A 286 17.01 0.76 -8.96
CA PRO A 286 17.31 1.81 -7.99
C PRO A 286 16.10 2.15 -7.13
N ARG A 287 14.93 2.29 -7.75
CA ARG A 287 13.69 2.59 -7.01
C ARG A 287 13.41 1.53 -5.94
N ARG A 288 13.39 0.25 -6.29
CA ARG A 288 13.11 -0.84 -5.33
C ARG A 288 14.10 -0.85 -4.17
N ARG A 289 15.40 -0.79 -4.49
CA ARG A 289 16.45 -0.81 -3.47
C ARG A 289 16.40 0.41 -2.56
N LEU A 290 16.21 1.59 -3.11
CA LEU A 290 16.19 2.83 -2.34
C LEU A 290 14.90 2.97 -1.54
N MET A 291 13.74 2.55 -2.09
CA MET A 291 12.50 2.50 -1.33
C MET A 291 12.59 1.50 -0.17
N ALA A 292 13.14 0.31 -0.38
CA ALA A 292 13.34 -0.65 0.70
C ALA A 292 14.20 -0.07 1.83
N SER A 293 15.27 0.66 1.48
CA SER A 293 16.09 1.38 2.47
C SER A 293 15.30 2.49 3.19
N ALA A 294 14.48 3.27 2.48
CA ALA A 294 13.63 4.29 3.09
C ALA A 294 12.58 3.68 4.03
N TYR A 295 12.03 2.51 3.69
CA TYR A 295 11.05 1.82 4.53
C TYR A 295 11.66 1.32 5.84
N ARG A 296 12.90 0.81 5.84
CA ARG A 296 13.61 0.49 7.10
C ARG A 296 13.78 1.70 8.02
N GLU A 297 14.09 2.85 7.45
CA GLU A 297 14.19 4.08 8.25
C GLU A 297 12.81 4.54 8.75
N LEU A 298 11.75 4.33 7.97
CA LEU A 298 10.38 4.62 8.37
C LEU A 298 9.92 3.67 9.50
N GLU A 299 10.25 2.37 9.41
CA GLU A 299 10.01 1.39 10.48
C GLU A 299 10.71 1.82 11.77
N LYS A 300 11.98 2.20 11.72
CA LYS A 300 12.72 2.70 12.89
C LYS A 300 12.09 3.96 13.46
N LEU A 301 11.64 4.88 12.59
CA LEU A 301 11.03 6.15 13.00
C LEU A 301 9.78 5.95 13.85
N PHE A 302 8.98 4.92 13.52
CA PHE A 302 7.72 4.63 14.20
C PHE A 302 7.77 3.44 15.16
N SER A 303 8.92 2.77 15.32
CA SER A 303 9.05 1.55 16.14
C SER A 303 8.74 1.75 17.63
N THR A 304 8.84 2.98 18.13
CA THR A 304 8.59 3.31 19.55
C THR A 304 7.25 4.02 19.76
N GLU A 305 6.50 4.28 18.69
CA GLU A 305 5.23 4.99 18.78
C GLU A 305 4.11 4.04 19.23
N GLU A 306 3.48 4.34 20.35
CA GLU A 306 2.34 3.58 20.84
C GLU A 306 1.15 3.68 19.86
N LYS A 307 0.38 2.61 19.72
CA LYS A 307 -0.76 2.53 18.80
C LYS A 307 -0.37 2.93 17.36
N CYS A 308 0.82 2.52 16.93
CA CYS A 308 1.31 2.69 15.57
C CYS A 308 1.86 1.35 15.06
N VAL A 309 1.33 0.86 13.94
CA VAL A 309 1.69 -0.42 13.34
C VAL A 309 2.16 -0.23 11.91
N MET A 310 3.10 -1.05 11.48
CA MET A 310 3.56 -1.07 10.09
C MET A 310 2.71 -2.05 9.28
N LEU A 311 2.27 -1.62 8.09
CA LEU A 311 1.54 -2.46 7.15
C LEU A 311 2.42 -2.74 5.93
N PRO A 312 3.17 -3.84 5.90
CA PRO A 312 4.14 -4.12 4.84
C PRO A 312 3.46 -4.67 3.58
N LEU A 313 2.61 -3.89 2.92
CA LEU A 313 1.84 -4.35 1.76
C LEU A 313 2.68 -4.62 0.52
N TYR A 314 3.97 -4.24 0.52
CA TYR A 314 4.87 -4.44 -0.62
C TYR A 314 5.09 -5.91 -0.98
N HIS A 315 5.03 -6.84 -0.01
CA HIS A 315 5.25 -8.26 -0.27
C HIS A 315 4.07 -8.95 -0.97
N SER A 316 2.85 -8.41 -0.86
CA SER A 316 1.60 -9.14 -1.15
C SER A 316 1.16 -9.13 -2.61
N ILE A 317 1.66 -8.22 -3.44
CA ILE A 317 1.23 -8.06 -4.83
C ILE A 317 2.14 -8.83 -5.78
N ASP A 318 1.54 -9.62 -6.67
CA ASP A 318 2.27 -10.24 -7.78
C ASP A 318 2.97 -9.16 -8.62
N PRO A 319 4.31 -9.12 -8.66
CA PRO A 319 5.04 -8.07 -9.36
C PRO A 319 5.00 -8.18 -10.89
N ILE A 320 4.46 -9.29 -11.42
CA ILE A 320 4.36 -9.58 -12.85
C ILE A 320 2.90 -9.55 -13.29
N TYR A 321 2.04 -10.37 -12.72
CA TYR A 321 0.64 -10.54 -13.16
C TYR A 321 -0.33 -9.61 -12.41
N GLY A 322 0.08 -9.03 -11.30
CA GLY A 322 -0.66 -8.02 -10.55
C GLY A 322 -0.70 -6.64 -11.23
N TYR A 323 0.00 -6.45 -12.36
CA TYR A 323 0.08 -5.18 -13.08
C TYR A 323 -0.48 -5.27 -14.50
N PRO A 324 -1.04 -4.16 -15.05
CA PRO A 324 -1.63 -4.13 -16.38
C PRO A 324 -0.66 -4.55 -17.48
N ARG A 325 -1.18 -5.29 -18.44
CA ARG A 325 -0.44 -5.82 -19.58
C ARG A 325 -1.12 -5.37 -20.89
N LYS A 326 -0.33 -5.26 -21.95
CA LYS A 326 -0.82 -4.99 -23.30
C LYS A 326 -0.09 -5.85 -24.31
N GLU A 327 -0.77 -6.14 -25.38
CA GLU A 327 -0.14 -6.73 -26.57
C GLU A 327 0.47 -5.64 -27.44
N THR A 328 1.61 -5.92 -28.02
CA THR A 328 2.31 -5.02 -28.92
C THR A 328 3.11 -5.85 -29.92
N PRO A 329 3.32 -5.39 -31.19
CA PRO A 329 4.27 -6.00 -32.08
C PRO A 329 5.65 -6.10 -31.42
N ALA A 330 6.37 -7.22 -31.66
CA ALA A 330 7.71 -7.44 -31.10
C ALA A 330 8.71 -6.34 -31.50
N PHE A 331 8.56 -5.82 -32.74
CA PHE A 331 9.26 -4.65 -33.27
C PHE A 331 8.40 -4.03 -34.38
N ALA A 332 8.76 -2.84 -34.87
CA ALA A 332 8.03 -2.15 -35.92
C ALA A 332 7.96 -3.00 -37.20
N GLY A 333 6.74 -3.30 -37.66
CA GLY A 333 6.49 -4.17 -38.82
C GLY A 333 6.54 -5.66 -38.57
N SER A 334 6.62 -6.10 -37.28
CA SER A 334 6.56 -7.53 -36.94
C SER A 334 5.14 -8.06 -36.95
N ASP A 335 4.94 -9.24 -37.49
CA ASP A 335 3.69 -10.02 -37.38
C ASP A 335 3.62 -10.78 -36.04
N ILE A 336 4.71 -10.80 -35.26
CA ILE A 336 4.76 -11.44 -33.95
C ILE A 336 4.27 -10.44 -32.90
N THR A 337 3.26 -10.84 -32.12
CA THR A 337 2.76 -10.09 -30.98
C THR A 337 3.39 -10.61 -29.68
N VAL A 338 3.84 -9.71 -28.83
CA VAL A 338 4.34 -9.99 -27.50
C VAL A 338 3.50 -9.28 -26.45
N THR A 339 3.32 -9.90 -25.31
CA THR A 339 2.63 -9.29 -24.17
C THR A 339 3.65 -8.66 -23.24
N CYS A 340 3.52 -7.38 -22.94
CA CYS A 340 4.37 -6.67 -22.00
C CYS A 340 3.54 -5.91 -20.97
N GLN A 341 4.14 -5.67 -19.81
CA GLN A 341 3.51 -4.83 -18.79
C GLN A 341 3.49 -3.37 -19.25
N SER A 342 2.37 -2.68 -18.99
CA SER A 342 2.11 -1.33 -19.52
C SER A 342 2.04 -0.25 -18.47
N ASN A 343 1.88 -0.61 -17.19
CA ASN A 343 1.87 0.34 -16.07
C ASN A 343 2.87 -0.11 -15.01
N ALA A 344 3.74 0.82 -14.58
CA ALA A 344 4.80 0.54 -13.63
C ALA A 344 4.33 0.61 -12.18
N LEU A 345 3.32 1.42 -11.88
CA LEU A 345 2.97 1.82 -10.51
C LEU A 345 1.61 1.31 -10.05
N HIS A 346 0.62 1.31 -10.93
CA HIS A 346 -0.76 1.01 -10.57
C HIS A 346 -1.10 -0.44 -10.91
N PRO A 347 -1.42 -1.27 -9.90
CA PRO A 347 -1.85 -2.64 -10.10
C PRO A 347 -3.14 -2.77 -10.92
N THR A 348 -3.41 -3.98 -11.38
CA THR A 348 -4.74 -4.36 -11.86
C THR A 348 -5.74 -4.41 -10.70
N PRO A 349 -7.06 -4.47 -10.97
CA PRO A 349 -8.04 -4.75 -9.91
C PRO A 349 -7.70 -6.00 -9.08
N ALA A 350 -7.12 -7.04 -9.70
CA ALA A 350 -6.69 -8.26 -9.00
C ALA A 350 -5.49 -7.98 -8.06
N GLY A 351 -4.47 -7.25 -8.52
CA GLY A 351 -3.33 -6.84 -7.68
C GLY A 351 -3.76 -5.93 -6.53
N TYR A 352 -4.70 -5.03 -6.77
CA TYR A 352 -5.29 -4.23 -5.69
C TYR A 352 -6.07 -5.06 -4.66
N ARG A 353 -6.72 -6.16 -5.07
CA ARG A 353 -7.35 -7.08 -4.11
C ARG A 353 -6.33 -7.79 -3.24
N GLN A 354 -5.19 -8.22 -3.80
CA GLN A 354 -4.08 -8.77 -2.99
C GLN A 354 -3.62 -7.77 -1.91
N MET A 355 -3.41 -6.52 -2.31
CA MET A 355 -3.08 -5.43 -1.38
C MET A 355 -4.18 -5.21 -0.33
N GLY A 356 -5.44 -5.24 -0.76
CA GLY A 356 -6.60 -5.06 0.11
C GLY A 356 -6.78 -6.19 1.12
N THR A 357 -6.53 -7.45 0.72
CA THR A 357 -6.55 -8.61 1.63
C THR A 357 -5.46 -8.50 2.70
N ALA A 358 -4.24 -8.14 2.32
CA ALA A 358 -3.16 -7.92 3.28
C ALA A 358 -3.47 -6.78 4.26
N ALA A 359 -4.01 -5.66 3.76
CA ALA A 359 -4.42 -4.54 4.60
C ALA A 359 -5.62 -4.88 5.52
N PHE A 360 -6.53 -5.73 5.05
CA PHE A 360 -7.63 -6.22 5.88
C PHE A 360 -7.14 -7.14 7.00
N GLY A 361 -6.16 -8.00 6.75
CA GLY A 361 -5.52 -8.81 7.78
C GLY A 361 -4.91 -7.94 8.90
N ALA A 362 -4.19 -6.88 8.52
CA ALA A 362 -3.67 -5.91 9.48
C ALA A 362 -4.78 -5.14 10.23
N LEU A 363 -5.89 -4.83 9.56
CA LEU A 363 -7.05 -4.22 10.24
C LEU A 363 -7.67 -5.17 11.26
N LEU A 364 -7.76 -6.47 10.98
CA LEU A 364 -8.24 -7.47 11.93
C LEU A 364 -7.34 -7.54 13.15
N ASP A 365 -6.02 -7.53 12.99
CA ASP A 365 -5.06 -7.47 14.07
C ASP A 365 -5.28 -6.24 14.98
N ILE A 366 -5.45 -5.08 14.35
CA ILE A 366 -5.76 -3.84 15.07
C ILE A 366 -7.07 -3.97 15.85
N ILE A 367 -8.12 -4.54 15.24
CA ILE A 367 -9.43 -4.73 15.90
C ILE A 367 -9.29 -5.67 17.08
N GLU A 368 -8.61 -6.80 16.92
CA GLU A 368 -8.46 -7.81 17.97
C GLU A 368 -7.63 -7.30 19.17
N LYS A 369 -6.63 -6.44 18.92
CA LYS A 369 -5.73 -5.92 19.97
C LYS A 369 -6.25 -4.67 20.69
N HIS A 370 -7.12 -3.87 20.04
CA HIS A 370 -7.47 -2.53 20.56
C HIS A 370 -8.97 -2.28 20.74
N PHE A 371 -9.85 -3.12 20.16
CA PHE A 371 -11.32 -2.92 20.20
C PHE A 371 -12.07 -4.21 20.56
#